data_2c51384e6e70e4bf125c53b2535cdc8e
#
_entry.id   2c51384e6e70e4bf125c53b2535cdc8e
#
_cell.length_a   1.000
_cell.length_b   1.000
_cell.length_c   1.000
_cell.angle_alpha   90.00
_cell.angle_beta   90.00
_cell.angle_gamma   90.00
#
_symmetry.space_group_name_H-M   'P 1'
#
loop_
_entity.id
_entity.type
_entity.pdbx_description
1 polymer ?
#
loop_
_entity_poly.entity_id
_entity_poly.type
_entity_poly.pdbx_seq_one_letter_code
_entity_poly.pdbx_strand_id
1 'polypeptide(L)'
;MEEQNMCTAATYKTKDFYFGRTLDYEISYGDQVVITPRNYVFDLREGGQLKNHYAMIGMACVMENYPLYYDAVNEKGLGIAGLNFVGNASYKKPVEGKDNITQFELIPWILGKCATVKEAR
;
A
#
# COMPACT_ATOMS: atom_id res chain seq x y z
N MET A 1 -6.14 18.92 24.20
CA MET A 1 -6.40 18.70 22.75
C MET A 1 -5.56 17.51 22.36
N GLU A 2 -6.20 16.41 21.99
CA GLU A 2 -5.47 15.33 21.32
C GLU A 2 -5.00 15.88 19.97
N GLU A 3 -3.71 15.98 19.79
CA GLU A 3 -3.15 16.23 18.46
C GLU A 3 -3.54 15.06 17.57
N GLN A 4 -4.48 15.29 16.66
CA GLN A 4 -4.81 14.33 15.64
C GLN A 4 -3.64 14.28 14.67
N ASN A 5 -2.76 13.30 14.83
CA ASN A 5 -1.73 12.99 13.84
C ASN A 5 -2.39 12.64 12.53
N MET A 6 -2.37 13.57 11.57
CA MET A 6 -2.97 13.40 10.25
C MET A 6 -1.90 13.23 9.19
N CYS A 7 -1.84 12.04 8.60
CA CYS A 7 -1.06 11.84 7.40
C CYS A 7 -1.62 12.66 6.24
N THR A 8 -0.75 13.20 5.41
CA THR A 8 -1.10 13.97 4.21
C THR A 8 -0.41 13.36 3.00
N ALA A 9 -1.10 13.30 1.88
CA ALA A 9 -0.51 12.92 0.59
C ALA A 9 -0.80 13.99 -0.45
N ALA A 10 0.16 14.24 -1.33
CA ALA A 10 0.04 15.23 -2.39
C ALA A 10 0.71 14.75 -3.68
N THR A 11 0.20 15.25 -4.79
CA THR A 11 0.82 15.09 -6.09
C THR A 11 1.14 16.45 -6.67
N TYR A 12 2.24 16.54 -7.40
CA TYR A 12 2.63 17.74 -8.09
C TYR A 12 3.13 17.40 -9.50
N LYS A 13 2.55 18.02 -10.50
CA LYS A 13 2.89 17.79 -11.90
C LYS A 13 3.53 19.02 -12.51
N THR A 14 4.73 18.83 -13.07
CA THR A 14 5.45 19.79 -13.92
C THR A 14 5.77 19.14 -15.26
N LYS A 15 7.00 19.20 -15.72
CA LYS A 15 7.54 18.31 -16.75
C LYS A 15 7.52 16.86 -16.29
N ASP A 16 7.83 16.66 -15.01
CA ASP A 16 7.79 15.36 -14.34
C ASP A 16 6.61 15.31 -13.35
N PHE A 17 6.29 14.10 -12.86
CA PHE A 17 5.23 13.88 -11.88
C PHE A 17 5.85 13.49 -10.55
N TYR A 18 5.43 14.16 -9.49
CA TYR A 18 5.87 13.93 -8.12
C TYR A 18 4.71 13.46 -7.26
N PHE A 19 4.98 12.49 -6.43
CA PHE A 19 4.06 11.98 -5.41
C PHE A 19 4.80 11.93 -4.08
N GLY A 20 4.20 12.48 -3.04
CA GLY A 20 4.78 12.51 -1.70
C GLY A 20 3.72 12.39 -0.61
N ARG A 21 4.15 11.98 0.56
CA ARG A 21 3.27 11.90 1.72
C ARG A 21 4.04 12.17 3.00
N THR A 22 3.35 12.59 4.05
CA THR A 22 3.84 12.60 5.43
C THR A 22 3.35 11.35 6.16
N LEU A 23 4.25 10.71 6.91
CA LEU A 23 3.91 9.56 7.75
C LEU A 23 3.96 10.01 9.20
N ASP A 24 2.80 10.38 9.73
CA ASP A 24 2.69 10.99 11.06
C ASP A 24 2.28 9.94 12.09
N TYR A 25 3.28 9.27 12.66
CA TYR A 25 3.15 8.36 13.79
C TYR A 25 4.00 8.83 14.96
N GLU A 26 3.53 8.56 16.17
CA GLU A 26 4.26 8.91 17.41
C GLU A 26 5.52 8.06 17.62
N ILE A 27 5.53 6.86 17.05
CA ILE A 27 6.64 5.90 17.18
C ILE A 27 6.98 5.31 15.82
N SER A 28 8.24 4.89 15.64
CA SER A 28 8.63 4.08 14.48
C SER A 28 8.42 2.60 14.78
N TYR A 29 7.85 1.89 13.81
CA TYR A 29 7.70 0.44 13.83
C TYR A 29 8.86 -0.30 13.14
N GLY A 30 9.99 0.39 12.94
CA GLY A 30 11.11 -0.12 12.14
C GLY A 30 10.92 0.16 10.66
N ASP A 31 10.50 1.40 10.35
CA ASP A 31 10.20 1.85 9.00
C ASP A 31 11.47 1.85 8.13
N GLN A 32 11.36 1.28 6.96
CA GLN A 32 12.47 1.18 6.01
C GLN A 32 11.97 1.23 4.57
N VAL A 33 12.86 1.63 3.65
CA VAL A 33 12.59 1.53 2.23
C VAL A 33 12.72 0.07 1.80
N VAL A 34 11.67 -0.47 1.21
CA VAL A 34 11.58 -1.86 0.79
C VAL A 34 11.36 -1.94 -0.71
N ILE A 35 12.12 -2.81 -1.36
CA ILE A 35 11.93 -3.19 -2.77
C ILE A 35 11.38 -4.60 -2.79
N THR A 36 10.22 -4.78 -3.43
CA THR A 36 9.64 -6.09 -3.68
C THR A 36 9.76 -6.42 -5.17
N PRO A 37 10.55 -7.45 -5.53
CA PRO A 37 10.73 -7.85 -6.92
C PRO A 37 9.49 -8.55 -7.48
N ARG A 38 9.37 -8.65 -8.82
CA ARG A 38 8.20 -9.19 -9.55
C ARG A 38 7.78 -10.61 -9.15
N ASN A 39 8.72 -11.41 -8.67
CA ASN A 39 8.49 -12.83 -8.33
C ASN A 39 8.41 -13.09 -6.83
N TYR A 40 8.39 -12.04 -6.02
CA TYR A 40 8.13 -12.19 -4.59
C TYR A 40 6.71 -12.69 -4.37
N VAL A 41 6.53 -13.69 -3.52
CA VAL A 41 5.21 -14.28 -3.26
C VAL A 41 4.62 -13.62 -2.01
N PHE A 42 3.51 -12.90 -2.19
CA PHE A 42 2.72 -12.44 -1.06
C PHE A 42 1.71 -13.51 -0.67
N ASP A 43 1.76 -13.95 0.57
CA ASP A 43 0.72 -14.77 1.17
C ASP A 43 -0.42 -13.88 1.66
N LEU A 44 -1.61 -14.08 1.11
CA LEU A 44 -2.80 -13.31 1.44
C LEU A 44 -3.68 -14.09 2.41
N ARG A 45 -4.32 -13.38 3.33
CA ARG A 45 -5.14 -14.01 4.38
C ARG A 45 -6.29 -14.85 3.81
N GLU A 46 -7.01 -14.29 2.84
CA GLU A 46 -8.20 -14.93 2.26
C GLU A 46 -8.05 -15.24 0.76
N GLY A 47 -7.08 -14.64 0.11
CA GLY A 47 -6.92 -14.67 -1.35
C GLY A 47 -5.88 -15.66 -1.88
N GLY A 48 -5.30 -16.50 -1.02
CA GLY A 48 -4.22 -17.41 -1.43
C GLY A 48 -2.90 -16.66 -1.60
N GLN A 49 -2.31 -16.69 -2.79
CA GLN A 49 -1.01 -16.09 -3.06
C GLN A 49 -1.03 -15.14 -4.24
N LEU A 50 -0.42 -13.97 -4.09
CA LEU A 50 -0.13 -13.07 -5.19
C LEU A 50 1.29 -13.37 -5.68
N LYS A 51 1.37 -14.03 -6.83
CA LYS A 51 2.59 -14.35 -7.55
C LYS A 51 2.62 -13.55 -8.85
N ASN A 52 3.79 -13.32 -9.44
CA ASN A 52 3.92 -12.65 -10.75
C ASN A 52 3.17 -11.31 -10.78
N HIS A 53 3.68 -10.38 -10.06
CA HIS A 53 3.15 -9.02 -9.94
C HIS A 53 4.19 -8.00 -10.41
N TYR A 54 3.78 -6.74 -10.57
CA TYR A 54 4.74 -5.66 -10.81
C TYR A 54 5.68 -5.48 -9.61
N ALA A 55 6.94 -5.18 -9.88
CA ALA A 55 7.87 -4.77 -8.85
C ALA A 55 7.43 -3.45 -8.25
N MET A 56 7.69 -3.27 -6.96
CA MET A 56 7.32 -2.05 -6.24
C MET A 56 8.38 -1.65 -5.23
N ILE A 57 8.43 -0.37 -4.92
CA ILE A 57 9.29 0.22 -3.91
C ILE A 57 8.48 1.21 -3.07
N GLY A 58 8.71 1.21 -1.78
CA GLY A 58 8.01 2.12 -0.87
C GLY A 58 8.51 2.05 0.56
N MET A 59 7.89 2.82 1.41
CA MET A 59 8.14 2.78 2.84
C MET A 59 7.28 1.70 3.49
N ALA A 60 7.90 0.81 4.23
CA ALA A 60 7.22 -0.30 4.88
C ALA A 60 7.82 -0.64 6.24
N CYS A 61 7.03 -1.29 7.07
CA CYS A 61 7.52 -2.10 8.18
C CYS A 61 7.52 -3.56 7.73
N VAL A 62 8.62 -4.27 7.91
CA VAL A 62 8.71 -5.69 7.53
C VAL A 62 8.49 -6.56 8.75
N MET A 63 7.47 -7.40 8.72
CA MET A 63 7.16 -8.36 9.76
C MET A 63 7.07 -9.77 9.16
N GLU A 64 7.84 -10.71 9.69
CA GLU A 64 7.85 -12.11 9.24
C GLU A 64 8.02 -12.25 7.71
N ASN A 65 8.94 -11.46 7.14
CA ASN A 65 9.18 -11.35 5.70
C ASN A 65 8.00 -10.75 4.89
N TYR A 66 6.96 -10.23 5.52
CA TYR A 66 5.87 -9.53 4.85
C TYR A 66 6.07 -8.01 4.95
N PRO A 67 6.17 -7.28 3.82
CA PRO A 67 6.27 -5.83 3.82
C PRO A 67 4.88 -5.21 4.01
N LEU A 68 4.67 -4.62 5.17
CA LEU A 68 3.49 -3.81 5.48
C LEU A 68 3.73 -2.40 4.94
N TYR A 69 3.35 -2.17 3.70
CA TYR A 69 3.56 -0.88 3.04
C TYR A 69 2.67 0.22 3.60
N TYR A 70 3.25 1.36 3.92
CA TYR A 70 2.54 2.62 4.19
C TYR A 70 2.22 3.38 2.89
N ASP A 71 3.14 3.31 1.95
CA ASP A 71 3.06 3.83 0.60
C ASP A 71 3.99 3.01 -0.30
N ALA A 72 3.72 3.02 -1.59
CA ALA A 72 4.63 2.47 -2.58
C ALA A 72 4.30 2.99 -3.97
N VAL A 73 5.24 2.80 -4.88
CA VAL A 73 5.08 2.99 -6.31
C VAL A 73 5.51 1.71 -7.03
N ASN A 74 4.80 1.33 -8.07
CA ASN A 74 5.19 0.20 -8.88
C ASN A 74 6.03 0.62 -10.11
N GLU A 75 6.62 -0.34 -10.77
CA GLU A 75 7.45 -0.13 -11.96
C GLU A 75 6.72 0.49 -13.17
N LYS A 76 5.39 0.57 -13.12
CA LYS A 76 4.54 1.23 -14.13
C LYS A 76 4.27 2.70 -13.80
N GLY A 77 4.74 3.17 -12.64
CA GLY A 77 4.55 4.54 -12.20
C GLY A 77 3.22 4.79 -11.45
N LEU A 78 2.48 3.74 -11.12
CA LEU A 78 1.31 3.85 -10.25
C LEU A 78 1.76 3.94 -8.80
N GLY A 79 1.35 4.98 -8.08
CA GLY A 79 1.62 5.18 -6.67
C GLY A 79 0.36 5.16 -5.81
N ILE A 80 0.50 4.70 -4.57
CA ILE A 80 -0.57 4.68 -3.57
C ILE A 80 0.00 4.98 -2.18
N ALA A 81 -0.71 5.75 -1.39
CA ALA A 81 -0.39 5.98 0.02
C ALA A 81 -1.59 5.62 0.90
N GLY A 82 -1.33 4.89 1.96
CA GLY A 82 -2.29 4.65 3.02
C GLY A 82 -2.34 5.87 3.95
N LEU A 83 -3.53 6.42 4.15
CA LEU A 83 -3.79 7.47 5.13
C LEU A 83 -4.65 6.87 6.23
N ASN A 84 -4.22 7.04 7.48
CA ASN A 84 -5.00 6.55 8.61
C ASN A 84 -6.22 7.44 8.83
N PHE A 85 -7.40 6.82 8.88
CA PHE A 85 -8.67 7.51 9.08
C PHE A 85 -9.43 6.88 10.23
N VAL A 86 -8.93 7.11 11.42
CA VAL A 86 -9.41 6.50 12.67
C VAL A 86 -10.91 6.72 12.87
N GLY A 87 -11.62 5.63 13.20
CA GLY A 87 -13.06 5.66 13.49
C GLY A 87 -13.96 5.70 12.25
N ASN A 88 -13.41 5.86 11.04
CA ASN A 88 -14.19 5.97 9.80
C ASN A 88 -14.02 4.77 8.85
N ALA A 89 -13.00 3.96 9.07
CA ALA A 89 -12.80 2.74 8.28
C ALA A 89 -13.85 1.69 8.64
N SER A 90 -14.48 1.11 7.62
CA SER A 90 -15.45 0.03 7.77
C SER A 90 -14.95 -1.22 7.06
N TYR A 91 -14.64 -2.25 7.83
CA TYR A 91 -14.16 -3.53 7.30
C TYR A 91 -15.32 -4.52 7.22
N LYS A 92 -15.51 -5.10 6.05
CA LYS A 92 -16.59 -6.08 5.80
C LYS A 92 -16.06 -7.49 5.96
N LYS A 93 -16.96 -8.43 6.20
CA LYS A 93 -16.63 -9.86 6.19
C LYS A 93 -16.30 -10.32 4.78
N PRO A 94 -15.46 -11.35 4.62
CA PRO A 94 -15.18 -11.96 3.33
C PRO A 94 -16.48 -12.38 2.61
N VAL A 95 -16.48 -12.23 1.29
CA VAL A 95 -17.61 -12.61 0.42
C VAL A 95 -17.14 -13.71 -0.52
N GLU A 96 -17.85 -14.83 -0.51
CA GLU A 96 -17.55 -15.97 -1.40
C GLU A 96 -17.62 -15.56 -2.89
N GLY A 97 -16.64 -16.02 -3.67
CA GLY A 97 -16.54 -15.72 -5.10
C GLY A 97 -16.04 -14.31 -5.43
N LYS A 98 -15.56 -13.57 -4.44
CA LYS A 98 -14.94 -12.24 -4.60
C LYS A 98 -13.49 -12.26 -4.16
N ASP A 99 -12.70 -11.33 -4.70
CA ASP A 99 -11.38 -11.05 -4.15
C ASP A 99 -11.55 -10.41 -2.76
N ASN A 100 -11.00 -11.08 -1.74
CA ASN A 100 -11.05 -10.62 -0.36
C ASN A 100 -9.64 -10.29 0.09
N ILE A 101 -9.40 -9.03 0.39
CA ILE A 101 -8.11 -8.53 0.85
C ILE A 101 -8.27 -7.74 2.13
N THR A 102 -7.25 -7.78 3.00
CA THR A 102 -7.21 -6.95 4.20
C THR A 102 -6.64 -5.56 3.90
N GLN A 103 -6.77 -4.64 4.85
CA GLN A 103 -6.18 -3.31 4.73
C GLN A 103 -4.65 -3.33 4.54
N PHE A 104 -3.98 -4.34 5.07
CA PHE A 104 -2.52 -4.50 4.94
C PHE A 104 -2.08 -5.09 3.59
N GLU A 105 -3.01 -5.66 2.85
CA GLU A 105 -2.80 -6.28 1.55
C GLU A 105 -3.19 -5.36 0.39
N LEU A 106 -3.91 -4.27 0.66
CA LEU A 106 -4.47 -3.40 -0.37
C LEU A 106 -3.40 -2.78 -1.27
N ILE A 107 -2.32 -2.26 -0.68
CA ILE A 107 -1.23 -1.62 -1.45
C ILE A 107 -0.54 -2.62 -2.37
N PRO A 108 0.00 -3.76 -1.89
CA PRO A 108 0.64 -4.72 -2.78
C PRO A 108 -0.36 -5.37 -3.77
N TRP A 109 -1.62 -5.55 -3.41
CA TRP A 109 -2.64 -6.06 -4.31
C TRP A 109 -2.86 -5.14 -5.51
N ILE A 110 -3.15 -3.87 -5.26
CA ILE A 110 -3.40 -2.89 -6.33
C ILE A 110 -2.13 -2.69 -7.15
N LEU A 111 -1.00 -2.39 -6.53
CA LEU A 111 0.24 -2.09 -7.23
C LEU A 111 0.80 -3.30 -7.96
N GLY A 112 0.53 -4.50 -7.47
CA GLY A 112 0.96 -5.74 -8.12
C GLY A 112 0.20 -6.04 -9.40
N LYS A 113 -1.05 -5.60 -9.52
CA LYS A 113 -1.97 -5.97 -10.62
C LYS A 113 -2.27 -4.83 -11.59
N CYS A 114 -2.24 -3.59 -11.13
CA CYS A 114 -2.68 -2.42 -11.88
C CYS A 114 -1.50 -1.56 -12.34
N ALA A 115 -1.52 -1.12 -13.60
CA ALA A 115 -0.54 -0.20 -14.16
C ALA A 115 -1.01 1.27 -14.10
N THR A 116 -2.31 1.50 -13.98
CA THR A 116 -2.92 2.81 -14.06
C THR A 116 -4.00 3.00 -12.99
N VAL A 117 -4.30 4.26 -12.68
CA VAL A 117 -5.44 4.60 -11.79
C VAL A 117 -6.77 4.10 -12.33
N LYS A 118 -6.93 4.03 -13.66
CA LYS A 118 -8.15 3.52 -14.29
C LYS A 118 -8.34 2.03 -14.02
N GLU A 119 -7.26 1.24 -14.02
CA GLU A 119 -7.31 -0.20 -13.71
C GLU A 119 -7.55 -0.45 -12.21
N ALA A 120 -7.09 0.46 -11.36
CA ALA A 120 -7.24 0.36 -9.91
C ALA A 120 -8.66 0.73 -9.41
N ARG A 121 -9.52 1.34 -10.24
CA ARG A 121 -10.91 1.69 -9.93
C ARG A 121 -11.86 0.54 -10.24
#